data_b16e3c83ce033536cad9e82c5bb1c5d3
#
_entry.id   b16e3c83ce033536cad9e82c5bb1c5d3
#
_cell.length_a   1.000
_cell.length_b   1.000
_cell.length_c   1.000
_cell.angle_alpha   90.00
_cell.angle_beta   90.00
_cell.angle_gamma   90.00
#
_symmetry.space_group_name_H-M   'P 1'
#
loop_
_entity.id
_entity.type
_entity.pdbx_description
1 polymer ?
#
loop_
_entity_poly.entity_id
_entity_poly.type
_entity_poly.pdbx_seq_one_letter_code
_entity_poly.pdbx_strand_id
1 'polypeptide(L)'
;MKVGHGCVRLEKRGEEQISLFDEYIYVEYNEEEYKKVVRSIKHKISEEAYACVYYACLSSEQDALDTAYRFLIKGFKIGSDITFMRNDPDVMRIKDIRRKVLHETRYFMEFARFNSIDNKVYVCHLEPESDVIYEVSLHFADRMPSENWL
;
A
#
# COMPACT_ATOMS: atom_id res chain seq x y z
N MET A 1 -20.02 17.51 15.63
CA MET A 1 -20.25 17.93 14.23
C MET A 1 -19.85 16.77 13.34
N LYS A 2 -20.69 16.30 12.41
CA LYS A 2 -20.25 15.26 11.46
C LYS A 2 -19.40 15.94 10.38
N VAL A 3 -18.11 15.69 10.39
CA VAL A 3 -17.20 16.16 9.33
C VAL A 3 -17.57 15.45 8.04
N GLY A 4 -17.80 16.19 6.96
CA GLY A 4 -18.10 15.60 5.65
C GLY A 4 -16.86 14.90 5.09
N HIS A 5 -17.06 13.79 4.38
CA HIS A 5 -15.95 13.00 3.79
C HIS A 5 -15.02 13.82 2.87
N GLY A 6 -15.49 14.92 2.29
CA GLY A 6 -14.68 15.82 1.45
C GLY A 6 -13.71 16.73 2.22
N CYS A 7 -13.78 16.73 3.55
CA CYS A 7 -12.92 17.55 4.42
C CYS A 7 -11.88 16.70 5.17
N VAL A 8 -11.77 15.40 4.87
CA VAL A 8 -10.81 14.50 5.50
C VAL A 8 -9.73 14.15 4.50
N ARG A 9 -8.46 14.25 4.93
CA ARG A 9 -7.28 13.84 4.20
C ARG A 9 -6.49 12.85 5.04
N LEU A 10 -5.93 11.82 4.42
CA LEU A 10 -5.08 10.84 5.08
C LEU A 10 -3.62 11.05 4.68
N GLU A 11 -2.75 11.11 5.67
CA GLU A 11 -1.30 11.26 5.49
C GLU A 11 -0.54 10.26 6.37
N LYS A 12 0.68 9.90 5.95
CA LYS A 12 1.58 9.11 6.79
C LYS A 12 2.16 10.02 7.88
N ARG A 13 2.30 9.47 9.08
CA ARG A 13 2.91 10.21 10.21
C ARG A 13 4.37 10.56 9.86
N GLY A 14 4.72 11.83 10.05
CA GLY A 14 6.07 12.35 9.75
C GLY A 14 6.24 12.91 8.33
N GLU A 15 5.24 12.75 7.46
CA GLU A 15 5.22 13.33 6.11
C GLU A 15 4.21 14.50 6.01
N GLU A 16 3.52 14.79 7.11
CA GLU A 16 2.48 15.81 7.17
C GLU A 16 3.03 17.23 6.99
N GLN A 17 2.44 17.96 6.08
CA GLN A 17 2.66 19.39 5.96
C GLN A 17 1.74 20.11 6.95
N ILE A 18 2.29 20.55 8.09
CA ILE A 18 1.52 21.18 9.15
C ILE A 18 0.86 22.46 8.64
N SER A 19 -0.47 22.49 8.69
CA SER A 19 -1.31 23.64 8.37
C SER A 19 -1.89 24.22 9.67
N LEU A 20 -1.94 25.56 9.75
CA LEU A 20 -2.49 26.27 10.92
C LEU A 20 -4.02 26.12 11.08
N PHE A 21 -4.71 25.68 10.02
CA PHE A 21 -6.17 25.62 9.97
C PHE A 21 -6.72 24.18 10.00
N ASP A 22 -5.84 23.18 10.03
CA ASP A 22 -6.23 21.78 10.02
C ASP A 22 -6.18 21.17 11.42
N GLU A 23 -7.15 20.33 11.74
CA GLU A 23 -7.17 19.52 12.96
C GLU A 23 -6.55 18.16 12.66
N TYR A 24 -5.47 17.80 13.37
CA TYR A 24 -4.75 16.55 13.18
C TYR A 24 -5.22 15.51 14.19
N ILE A 25 -5.69 14.37 13.70
CA ILE A 25 -6.09 13.21 14.50
C ILE A 25 -5.12 12.07 14.21
N TYR A 26 -4.31 11.72 15.21
CA TYR A 26 -3.40 10.59 15.11
C TYR A 26 -4.12 9.29 15.47
N VAL A 27 -3.99 8.31 14.59
CA VAL A 27 -4.58 6.97 14.77
C VAL A 27 -3.46 6.00 15.12
N GLU A 28 -3.59 5.35 16.29
CA GLU A 28 -2.67 4.30 16.71
C GLU A 28 -3.06 2.96 16.08
N TYR A 29 -2.04 2.12 15.83
CA TYR A 29 -2.27 0.77 15.30
C TYR A 29 -3.08 -0.07 16.29
N ASN A 30 -4.13 -0.72 15.80
CA ASN A 30 -4.93 -1.68 16.54
C ASN A 30 -5.24 -2.89 15.65
N GLU A 31 -4.75 -4.06 16.02
CA GLU A 31 -4.88 -5.28 15.23
C GLU A 31 -6.34 -5.71 15.00
N GLU A 32 -7.20 -5.56 16.04
CA GLU A 32 -8.61 -5.92 15.93
C GLU A 32 -9.36 -5.01 14.95
N GLU A 33 -9.10 -3.70 15.02
CA GLU A 33 -9.69 -2.72 14.10
C GLU A 33 -9.16 -2.94 12.66
N TYR A 34 -7.88 -3.21 12.50
CA TYR A 34 -7.28 -3.56 11.21
C TYR A 34 -7.98 -4.78 10.60
N LYS A 35 -8.14 -5.88 11.35
CA LYS A 35 -8.83 -7.08 10.88
C LYS A 35 -10.28 -6.81 10.49
N LYS A 36 -11.00 -5.96 11.24
CA LYS A 36 -12.37 -5.56 10.91
C LYS A 36 -12.43 -4.77 9.59
N VAL A 37 -11.51 -3.83 9.41
CA VAL A 37 -11.43 -3.02 8.17
C VAL A 37 -11.14 -3.91 6.98
N VAL A 38 -10.12 -4.78 7.06
CA VAL A 38 -9.76 -5.73 5.98
C VAL A 38 -10.95 -6.61 5.60
N ARG A 39 -11.60 -7.24 6.59
CA ARG A 39 -12.81 -8.05 6.34
C ARG A 39 -13.92 -7.26 5.67
N SER A 40 -14.14 -6.02 6.14
CA SER A 40 -15.19 -5.15 5.59
C SER A 40 -14.93 -4.81 4.12
N ILE A 41 -13.70 -4.49 3.75
CA ILE A 41 -13.32 -4.22 2.36
C ILE A 41 -13.54 -5.46 1.49
N LYS A 42 -13.00 -6.60 1.92
CA LYS A 42 -13.09 -7.87 1.18
C LYS A 42 -14.53 -8.34 0.96
N HIS A 43 -15.36 -8.27 2.02
CA HIS A 43 -16.74 -8.74 1.96
C HIS A 43 -17.70 -7.78 1.28
N LYS A 44 -17.57 -6.46 1.52
CA LYS A 44 -18.52 -5.47 1.03
C LYS A 44 -18.14 -4.88 -0.33
N ILE A 45 -16.87 -4.96 -0.69
CA ILE A 45 -16.38 -4.48 -1.98
C ILE A 45 -15.82 -5.67 -2.76
N SER A 46 -14.53 -5.99 -2.61
CA SER A 46 -13.89 -7.16 -3.26
C SER A 46 -12.45 -7.37 -2.77
N GLU A 47 -11.88 -8.55 -3.03
CA GLU A 47 -10.43 -8.82 -2.86
C GLU A 47 -9.58 -7.90 -3.74
N GLU A 48 -10.03 -7.58 -4.95
CA GLU A 48 -9.36 -6.65 -5.86
C GLU A 48 -9.29 -5.24 -5.28
N ALA A 49 -10.38 -4.78 -4.63
CA ALA A 49 -10.40 -3.48 -3.95
C ALA A 49 -9.42 -3.46 -2.77
N TYR A 50 -9.37 -4.55 -1.99
CA TYR A 50 -8.40 -4.69 -0.92
C TYR A 50 -6.96 -4.61 -1.46
N ALA A 51 -6.65 -5.33 -2.53
CA ALA A 51 -5.33 -5.28 -3.14
C ALA A 51 -4.96 -3.87 -3.62
N CYS A 52 -5.89 -3.12 -4.22
CA CYS A 52 -5.64 -1.73 -4.60
C CYS A 52 -5.28 -0.86 -3.40
N VAL A 53 -6.02 -0.98 -2.30
CA VAL A 53 -5.75 -0.23 -1.06
C VAL A 53 -4.45 -0.65 -0.41
N TYR A 54 -4.16 -1.95 -0.34
CA TYR A 54 -2.93 -2.48 0.22
C TYR A 54 -1.69 -1.88 -0.48
N TYR A 55 -1.63 -1.97 -1.81
CA TYR A 55 -0.51 -1.39 -2.56
C TYR A 55 -0.47 0.14 -2.51
N ALA A 56 -1.60 0.82 -2.35
CA ALA A 56 -1.60 2.26 -2.12
C ALA A 56 -0.97 2.62 -0.77
N CYS A 57 -1.15 1.80 0.27
CA CYS A 57 -0.49 2.00 1.56
C CYS A 57 1.04 1.81 1.50
N LEU A 58 1.54 0.96 0.59
CA LEU A 58 2.98 0.75 0.38
C LEU A 58 3.63 1.86 -0.47
N SER A 59 2.83 2.61 -1.23
CA SER A 59 3.31 3.59 -2.19
C SER A 59 4.01 4.79 -1.53
N SER A 60 5.03 5.33 -2.20
CA SER A 60 5.68 6.60 -1.88
C SER A 60 4.92 7.84 -2.42
N GLU A 61 3.86 7.63 -3.22
CA GLU A 61 3.09 8.74 -3.80
C GLU A 61 2.33 9.50 -2.70
N GLN A 62 2.46 10.81 -2.65
CA GLN A 62 1.88 11.65 -1.60
C GLN A 62 0.35 11.58 -1.52
N ASP A 63 -0.31 11.38 -2.65
CA ASP A 63 -1.77 11.30 -2.73
C ASP A 63 -2.33 9.88 -2.55
N ALA A 64 -1.46 8.88 -2.29
CA ALA A 64 -1.86 7.47 -2.29
C ALA A 64 -2.91 7.14 -1.22
N LEU A 65 -2.68 7.56 0.02
CA LEU A 65 -3.61 7.29 1.13
C LEU A 65 -4.95 8.03 0.94
N ASP A 66 -4.89 9.27 0.49
CA ASP A 66 -6.07 10.06 0.24
C ASP A 66 -6.89 9.51 -0.94
N THR A 67 -6.22 9.05 -1.98
CA THR A 67 -6.87 8.34 -3.09
C THR A 67 -7.51 7.04 -2.63
N ALA A 68 -6.82 6.25 -1.78
CA ALA A 68 -7.36 5.03 -1.21
C ALA A 68 -8.61 5.31 -0.36
N TYR A 69 -8.60 6.36 0.43
CA TYR A 69 -9.75 6.78 1.23
C TYR A 69 -10.95 7.13 0.35
N ARG A 70 -10.77 7.99 -0.66
CA ARG A 70 -11.86 8.35 -1.60
C ARG A 70 -12.40 7.15 -2.36
N PHE A 71 -11.50 6.27 -2.80
CA PHE A 71 -11.88 5.01 -3.44
C PHE A 71 -12.74 4.13 -2.52
N LEU A 72 -12.35 3.97 -1.26
CA LEU A 72 -13.12 3.19 -0.28
C LEU A 72 -14.49 3.79 0.01
N ILE A 73 -14.61 5.11 0.16
CA ILE A 73 -15.91 5.77 0.37
C ILE A 73 -16.87 5.48 -0.79
N LYS A 74 -16.39 5.49 -2.02
CA LYS A 74 -17.17 5.11 -3.20
C LYS A 74 -17.46 3.60 -3.22
N GLY A 75 -16.45 2.78 -2.93
CA GLY A 75 -16.56 1.33 -2.92
C GLY A 75 -17.61 0.82 -1.92
N PHE A 76 -17.68 1.37 -0.74
CA PHE A 76 -18.72 1.01 0.25
C PHE A 76 -20.13 1.43 -0.15
N LYS A 77 -20.30 2.37 -1.08
CA LYS A 77 -21.61 2.76 -1.63
C LYS A 77 -22.02 1.91 -2.84
N ILE A 78 -21.05 1.57 -3.68
CA ILE A 78 -21.27 0.93 -5.00
C ILE A 78 -21.12 -0.59 -4.92
N GLY A 79 -20.24 -1.09 -4.01
CA GLY A 79 -19.87 -2.49 -3.93
C GLY A 79 -18.76 -2.86 -4.90
N SER A 80 -18.75 -4.12 -5.35
CA SER A 80 -17.71 -4.70 -6.22
C SER A 80 -17.53 -3.97 -7.55
N ASP A 81 -18.59 -3.37 -8.07
CA ASP A 81 -18.60 -2.72 -9.38
C ASP A 81 -17.66 -1.52 -9.47
N ILE A 82 -17.26 -0.94 -8.32
CA ILE A 82 -16.26 0.14 -8.25
C ILE A 82 -14.98 -0.21 -9.01
N THR A 83 -14.53 -1.46 -8.94
CA THR A 83 -13.30 -1.89 -9.59
C THR A 83 -13.35 -1.88 -11.12
N PHE A 84 -14.55 -1.85 -11.70
CA PHE A 84 -14.79 -1.80 -13.14
C PHE A 84 -15.03 -0.38 -13.67
N MET A 85 -15.17 0.61 -12.81
CA MET A 85 -15.45 2.01 -13.18
C MET A 85 -14.22 2.73 -13.74
N ARG A 86 -13.85 2.39 -14.99
CA ARG A 86 -12.65 2.92 -15.66
C ARG A 86 -12.66 4.43 -15.92
N ASN A 87 -13.81 5.09 -15.83
CA ASN A 87 -13.95 6.54 -16.06
C ASN A 87 -13.91 7.33 -14.74
N ASP A 88 -13.88 6.67 -13.58
CA ASP A 88 -13.76 7.36 -12.30
C ASP A 88 -12.31 7.71 -12.01
N PRO A 89 -11.99 9.00 -11.72
CA PRO A 89 -10.61 9.43 -11.53
C PRO A 89 -9.92 8.77 -10.34
N ASP A 90 -10.63 8.50 -9.23
CA ASP A 90 -10.04 7.84 -8.07
C ASP A 90 -9.76 6.36 -8.35
N VAL A 91 -10.64 5.70 -9.13
CA VAL A 91 -10.42 4.31 -9.57
C VAL A 91 -9.24 4.21 -10.52
N MET A 92 -9.11 5.15 -11.45
CA MET A 92 -7.95 5.18 -12.35
C MET A 92 -6.66 5.43 -11.57
N ARG A 93 -6.67 6.42 -10.67
CA ARG A 93 -5.50 6.80 -9.89
C ARG A 93 -5.02 5.68 -8.96
N ILE A 94 -5.91 5.03 -8.21
CA ILE A 94 -5.51 3.94 -7.32
C ILE A 94 -4.94 2.73 -8.08
N LYS A 95 -5.47 2.44 -9.26
CA LYS A 95 -4.92 1.39 -10.13
C LYS A 95 -3.55 1.75 -10.70
N ASP A 96 -3.33 3.02 -11.01
CA ASP A 96 -2.02 3.50 -11.46
C ASP A 96 -0.98 3.40 -10.34
N ILE A 97 -1.32 3.84 -9.13
CA ILE A 97 -0.49 3.69 -7.93
C ILE A 97 -0.12 2.22 -7.71
N ARG A 98 -1.12 1.33 -7.68
CA ARG A 98 -0.89 -0.11 -7.55
C ARG A 98 0.05 -0.65 -8.63
N ARG A 99 -0.14 -0.25 -9.88
CA ARG A 99 0.71 -0.68 -11.00
C ARG A 99 2.16 -0.26 -10.81
N LYS A 100 2.42 0.95 -10.34
CA LYS A 100 3.77 1.46 -10.06
C LYS A 100 4.45 0.63 -8.97
N VAL A 101 3.79 0.42 -7.84
CA VAL A 101 4.33 -0.37 -6.73
C VAL A 101 4.60 -1.81 -7.15
N LEU A 102 3.67 -2.45 -7.88
CA LEU A 102 3.88 -3.80 -8.41
C LEU A 102 5.04 -3.87 -9.41
N HIS A 103 5.21 -2.84 -10.23
CA HIS A 103 6.33 -2.78 -11.17
C HIS A 103 7.66 -2.68 -10.43
N GLU A 104 7.74 -1.83 -9.42
CA GLU A 104 8.92 -1.69 -8.56
C GLU A 104 9.24 -3.00 -7.82
N THR A 105 8.23 -3.65 -7.22
CA THR A 105 8.38 -4.95 -6.56
C THR A 105 8.98 -5.99 -7.50
N ARG A 106 8.42 -6.12 -8.72
CA ARG A 106 8.93 -7.06 -9.73
C ARG A 106 10.33 -6.73 -10.18
N TYR A 107 10.64 -5.43 -10.34
CA TYR A 107 11.98 -5.00 -10.70
C TYR A 107 13.03 -5.52 -9.71
N PHE A 108 12.79 -5.37 -8.41
CA PHE A 108 13.71 -5.89 -7.40
C PHE A 108 13.74 -7.42 -7.36
N MET A 109 12.62 -8.11 -7.55
CA MET A 109 12.59 -9.58 -7.63
C MET A 109 13.39 -10.13 -8.82
N GLU A 110 13.40 -9.41 -9.94
CA GLU A 110 14.09 -9.84 -11.17
C GLU A 110 15.57 -9.41 -11.22
N PHE A 111 15.92 -8.26 -10.66
CA PHE A 111 17.23 -7.65 -10.84
C PHE A 111 18.07 -7.54 -9.57
N ALA A 112 17.58 -7.96 -8.40
CA ALA A 112 18.37 -8.00 -7.18
C ALA A 112 19.57 -8.94 -7.34
N ARG A 113 20.75 -8.46 -6.94
CA ARG A 113 22.00 -9.20 -7.03
C ARG A 113 22.60 -9.39 -5.64
N PHE A 114 22.72 -10.63 -5.25
CA PHE A 114 23.34 -11.02 -3.99
C PHE A 114 24.85 -11.23 -4.16
N ASN A 115 25.61 -10.65 -3.23
CA ASN A 115 27.05 -10.89 -3.10
C ASN A 115 27.29 -11.80 -1.91
N SER A 116 28.14 -12.82 -2.08
CA SER A 116 28.50 -13.72 -0.98
C SER A 116 29.57 -13.09 -0.10
N ILE A 117 29.37 -13.14 1.23
CA ILE A 117 30.37 -12.80 2.22
C ILE A 117 30.87 -14.09 2.85
N ASP A 118 32.18 -14.36 2.71
CA ASP A 118 32.87 -15.56 3.24
C ASP A 118 32.21 -16.90 2.85
N ASN A 119 31.50 -16.95 1.75
CA ASN A 119 30.70 -18.10 1.29
C ASN A 119 29.68 -18.60 2.33
N LYS A 120 29.21 -17.74 3.23
CA LYS A 120 28.27 -18.10 4.30
C LYS A 120 26.99 -17.28 4.30
N VAL A 121 27.08 -16.04 3.87
CA VAL A 121 25.95 -15.12 3.88
C VAL A 121 25.87 -14.40 2.55
N TYR A 122 24.68 -14.31 2.00
CA TYR A 122 24.39 -13.55 0.79
C TYR A 122 23.79 -12.20 1.18
N VAL A 123 24.32 -11.11 0.65
CA VAL A 123 23.85 -9.75 0.94
C VAL A 123 23.46 -9.04 -0.34
N CYS A 124 22.29 -8.40 -0.31
CA CYS A 124 21.81 -7.54 -1.38
C CYS A 124 21.40 -6.19 -0.80
N HIS A 125 21.90 -5.10 -1.39
CA HIS A 125 21.48 -3.76 -1.04
C HIS A 125 20.43 -3.27 -2.03
N LEU A 126 19.27 -2.88 -1.51
CA LEU A 126 18.13 -2.37 -2.28
C LEU A 126 17.70 -1.00 -1.74
N GLU A 127 17.32 -0.10 -2.62
CA GLU A 127 16.84 1.25 -2.30
C GLU A 127 15.49 1.51 -2.99
N PRO A 128 14.41 0.87 -2.54
CA PRO A 128 13.10 1.10 -3.13
C PRO A 128 12.52 2.46 -2.70
N GLU A 129 11.72 3.06 -3.58
CA GLU A 129 10.95 4.26 -3.28
C GLU A 129 9.69 3.93 -2.47
N SER A 130 9.03 2.81 -2.80
CA SER A 130 7.84 2.30 -2.09
C SER A 130 8.25 1.27 -1.03
N ASP A 131 7.40 1.03 -0.04
CA ASP A 131 7.65 0.07 1.05
C ASP A 131 7.45 -1.38 0.60
N VAL A 132 8.30 -1.85 -0.31
CA VAL A 132 8.19 -3.16 -0.96
C VAL A 132 9.19 -4.20 -0.45
N ILE A 133 10.05 -3.85 0.50
CA ILE A 133 11.10 -4.75 1.00
C ILE A 133 10.51 -6.06 1.54
N TYR A 134 9.39 -5.98 2.26
CA TYR A 134 8.73 -7.18 2.79
C TYR A 134 8.28 -8.11 1.67
N GLU A 135 7.63 -7.60 0.62
CA GLU A 135 7.17 -8.39 -0.53
C GLU A 135 8.35 -9.04 -1.29
N VAL A 136 9.42 -8.28 -1.47
CA VAL A 136 10.66 -8.76 -2.10
C VAL A 136 11.34 -9.82 -1.24
N SER A 137 11.37 -9.64 0.08
CA SER A 137 11.97 -10.60 1.02
C SER A 137 11.23 -11.95 1.01
N LEU A 138 9.89 -11.94 0.94
CA LEU A 138 9.11 -13.18 0.83
C LEU A 138 9.48 -13.98 -0.42
N HIS A 139 9.69 -13.30 -1.56
CA HIS A 139 10.12 -13.95 -2.79
C HIS A 139 11.49 -14.65 -2.63
N PHE A 140 12.45 -13.99 -1.98
CA PHE A 140 13.78 -14.59 -1.78
C PHE A 140 13.78 -15.65 -0.67
N ALA A 141 12.93 -15.53 0.35
CA ALA A 141 12.74 -16.59 1.34
C ALA A 141 12.24 -17.89 0.71
N ASP A 142 11.34 -17.80 -0.28
CA ASP A 142 10.87 -18.97 -1.04
C ASP A 142 11.93 -19.52 -2.00
N ARG A 143 12.72 -18.65 -2.62
CA ARG A 143 13.71 -19.01 -3.64
C ARG A 143 15.03 -19.53 -3.06
N MET A 144 15.40 -19.11 -1.87
CA MET A 144 16.67 -19.44 -1.20
C MET A 144 16.44 -19.92 0.24
N PRO A 145 15.62 -20.97 0.45
CA PRO A 145 15.17 -21.37 1.79
C PRO A 145 16.28 -21.97 2.66
N SER A 146 17.39 -22.43 2.06
CA SER A 146 18.53 -23.03 2.76
C SER A 146 19.70 -22.06 2.98
N GLU A 147 19.64 -20.87 2.41
CA GLU A 147 20.74 -19.92 2.43
C GLU A 147 20.54 -18.87 3.53
N ASN A 148 21.65 -18.42 4.09
CA ASN A 148 21.63 -17.23 4.96
C ASN A 148 21.76 -15.99 4.07
N TRP A 149 20.76 -15.12 4.08
CA TRP A 149 20.76 -13.90 3.28
C TRP A 149 20.20 -12.71 4.05
N LEU A 150 20.64 -11.51 3.64
CA LEU A 150 20.28 -10.23 4.23
C LEU A 150 20.03 -9.20 3.13
#